data_6fde73f7d851be1bac0887a8169d4d4b
#
_entry.id   6fde73f7d851be1bac0887a8169d4d4b
#
_cell.length_a   1.000
_cell.length_b   1.000
_cell.length_c   1.000
_cell.angle_alpha   90.00
_cell.angle_beta   90.00
_cell.angle_gamma   90.00
#
_symmetry.space_group_name_H-M   'P 1'
#
loop_
_entity.id
_entity.type
_entity.pdbx_description
1 polymer ?
#
loop_
_entity_poly.entity_id
_entity_poly.type
_entity_poly.pdbx_seq_one_letter_code
_entity_poly.pdbx_strand_id
1 'polypeptide(L)'
;MISSGSAIPFTAHATSPTITMPRVKGLTTGSVPGFLDVILNFAESDSAVTLASQDNWLAQIVNREGKLVMYGDDTWARLFPGMFTRSDPTSSFFVSDFTEVDNNVTRHIDGELQRGDWEGMIMHYLGVDHIGHKAGPKSPNMVPKQQEMDGIVKRIFTAIEEKEHLKNALFVLAGDHGMNDAGNHGGSGPGETSPALVFMSPKFRKSFSGTKCPAEFREEFDYYTTVEQNDVVPSLAALLGLPVPRNNLGVLIPSLLRMWNGMFRAQGMRRLVGKYWGMIKSSGSVIQVFMTLPIYPSAFPANLCDQRKD
;
A
#
# COMPACT_ATOMS: atom_id res chain seq x y z
N MET A 1 14.64 -7.34 5.49
CA MET A 1 13.30 -7.97 5.50
C MET A 1 13.07 -8.90 4.32
N ILE A 2 13.30 -8.49 3.08
CA ILE A 2 13.14 -9.35 1.88
C ILE A 2 14.04 -10.59 1.95
N SER A 3 15.33 -10.41 2.18
CA SER A 3 16.30 -11.52 2.28
C SER A 3 16.04 -12.47 3.44
N SER A 4 15.43 -11.99 4.52
CA SER A 4 15.06 -12.82 5.68
C SER A 4 13.73 -13.54 5.53
N GLY A 5 13.01 -13.31 4.43
CA GLY A 5 11.70 -13.89 4.17
C GLY A 5 10.54 -13.25 4.94
N SER A 6 10.75 -12.11 5.59
CA SER A 6 9.68 -11.39 6.28
C SER A 6 8.97 -10.35 5.40
N ALA A 7 9.45 -10.13 4.20
CA ALA A 7 8.85 -9.24 3.20
C ALA A 7 8.82 -9.91 1.82
N ILE A 8 7.73 -9.68 1.08
CA ILE A 8 7.52 -10.22 -0.26
C ILE A 8 7.31 -9.05 -1.21
N PRO A 9 8.28 -8.78 -2.09
CA PRO A 9 8.20 -7.70 -3.04
C PRO A 9 7.52 -8.13 -4.35
N PHE A 10 6.82 -7.17 -4.95
CA PHE A 10 6.20 -7.24 -6.27
C PHE A 10 6.42 -5.93 -7.03
N THR A 11 6.32 -5.99 -8.34
CA THR A 11 6.02 -4.84 -9.18
C THR A 11 4.50 -4.82 -9.38
N ALA A 12 3.82 -3.77 -8.91
CA ALA A 12 2.37 -3.67 -9.08
C ALA A 12 2.06 -2.86 -10.34
N HIS A 13 1.46 -3.49 -11.34
CA HIS A 13 1.05 -2.78 -12.55
C HIS A 13 -0.14 -1.86 -12.25
N ALA A 14 0.11 -0.56 -12.34
CA ALA A 14 -0.90 0.50 -12.20
C ALA A 14 -1.45 0.87 -13.58
N THR A 15 -2.67 0.46 -13.89
CA THR A 15 -3.32 0.85 -15.16
C THR A 15 -3.51 2.35 -15.25
N SER A 16 -3.39 2.94 -16.48
CA SER A 16 -3.70 4.35 -16.71
C SER A 16 -5.18 4.66 -16.38
N PRO A 17 -5.45 5.86 -15.89
CA PRO A 17 -4.51 6.95 -15.58
C PRO A 17 -3.75 6.70 -14.27
N THR A 18 -2.46 7.01 -14.30
CA THR A 18 -1.56 6.90 -13.14
C THR A 18 -1.60 8.18 -12.30
N ILE A 19 -2.78 8.46 -11.77
CA ILE A 19 -3.10 9.63 -10.93
C ILE A 19 -3.63 9.13 -9.59
N THR A 20 -3.29 9.78 -8.50
CA THR A 20 -3.56 9.34 -7.13
C THR A 20 -5.01 8.91 -6.89
N MET A 21 -6.01 9.74 -7.18
CA MET A 21 -7.42 9.41 -6.90
C MET A 21 -7.90 8.13 -7.61
N PRO A 22 -7.71 7.95 -8.95
CA PRO A 22 -8.02 6.70 -9.63
C PRO A 22 -7.27 5.49 -9.06
N ARG A 23 -6.02 5.66 -8.65
CA ARG A 23 -5.23 4.56 -8.09
C ARG A 23 -5.69 4.17 -6.69
N VAL A 24 -6.00 5.15 -5.83
CA VAL A 24 -6.64 4.89 -4.53
C VAL A 24 -7.96 4.14 -4.70
N LYS A 25 -8.77 4.50 -5.72
CA LYS A 25 -9.98 3.74 -6.07
C LYS A 25 -9.65 2.28 -6.42
N GLY A 26 -8.67 2.05 -7.29
CA GLY A 26 -8.23 0.70 -7.66
C GLY A 26 -7.77 -0.12 -6.45
N LEU A 27 -6.95 0.47 -5.57
CA LEU A 27 -6.40 -0.16 -4.37
C LEU A 27 -7.42 -0.39 -3.24
N THR A 28 -8.59 0.22 -3.32
CA THR A 28 -9.63 0.08 -2.29
C THR A 28 -10.83 -0.75 -2.74
N THR A 29 -11.21 -0.66 -4.00
CA THR A 29 -12.36 -1.38 -4.58
C THR A 29 -11.96 -2.59 -5.43
N GLY A 30 -10.71 -2.62 -5.92
CA GLY A 30 -10.24 -3.60 -6.91
C GLY A 30 -10.80 -3.38 -8.32
N SER A 31 -11.48 -2.25 -8.56
CA SER A 31 -12.01 -1.90 -9.88
C SER A 31 -10.95 -1.18 -10.73
N VAL A 32 -11.12 -1.25 -12.04
CA VAL A 32 -10.35 -0.41 -12.96
C VAL A 32 -11.02 0.96 -13.01
N PRO A 33 -10.28 2.07 -12.79
CA PRO A 33 -10.82 3.41 -12.93
C PRO A 33 -11.32 3.67 -14.34
N GLY A 34 -12.52 4.24 -14.45
CA GLY A 34 -13.09 4.63 -15.73
C GLY A 34 -12.63 6.02 -16.17
N PHE A 35 -12.91 6.35 -17.44
CA PHE A 35 -12.63 7.69 -17.99
C PHE A 35 -13.34 8.82 -17.21
N LEU A 36 -14.54 8.55 -16.70
CA LEU A 36 -15.27 9.50 -15.86
C LEU A 36 -14.54 9.81 -14.55
N ASP A 37 -13.83 8.85 -13.96
CA ASP A 37 -13.05 9.10 -12.75
C ASP A 37 -11.96 10.14 -12.98
N VAL A 38 -11.42 10.19 -14.21
CA VAL A 38 -10.42 11.19 -14.62
C VAL A 38 -11.06 12.58 -14.73
N ILE A 39 -12.19 12.66 -15.43
CA ILE A 39 -12.90 13.94 -15.62
C ILE A 39 -13.32 14.52 -14.27
N LEU A 40 -13.83 13.68 -13.38
CA LEU A 40 -14.28 14.10 -12.05
C LEU A 40 -13.12 14.49 -11.13
N ASN A 41 -11.92 13.98 -11.37
CA ASN A 41 -10.71 14.40 -10.67
C ASN A 41 -10.27 15.82 -11.08
N PHE A 42 -10.49 16.19 -12.35
CA PHE A 42 -10.17 17.53 -12.87
C PHE A 42 -11.27 18.56 -12.61
N ALA A 43 -12.51 18.11 -12.50
CA ALA A 43 -13.59 18.99 -12.10
C ALA A 43 -13.53 19.15 -10.57
N GLU A 44 -12.90 20.19 -10.08
CA GLU A 44 -12.91 20.61 -8.66
C GLU A 44 -14.33 20.97 -8.19
N SER A 45 -15.34 20.23 -8.66
CA SER A 45 -16.72 20.48 -8.26
C SER A 45 -16.96 19.89 -6.88
N ASP A 46 -17.61 20.66 -6.01
CA ASP A 46 -18.06 20.29 -4.66
C ASP A 46 -18.94 19.02 -4.59
N SER A 47 -19.26 18.43 -5.74
CA SER A 47 -19.90 17.13 -5.87
C SER A 47 -18.87 16.01 -6.04
N ALA A 48 -17.86 15.97 -5.18
CA ALA A 48 -16.84 14.92 -5.19
C ALA A 48 -17.50 13.53 -5.22
N VAL A 49 -17.16 12.73 -6.23
CA VAL A 49 -17.57 11.32 -6.28
C VAL A 49 -16.94 10.60 -5.12
N THR A 50 -17.65 10.55 -4.03
CA THR A 50 -17.22 9.80 -2.86
C THR A 50 -17.25 8.29 -3.14
N LEU A 51 -16.22 7.58 -2.71
CA LEU A 51 -16.17 6.12 -2.70
C LEU A 51 -16.89 5.53 -1.48
N ALA A 52 -17.40 6.38 -0.58
CA ALA A 52 -18.09 5.93 0.64
C ALA A 52 -19.33 5.07 0.36
N SER A 53 -20.01 5.31 -0.77
CA SER A 53 -21.17 4.52 -1.21
C SER A 53 -20.81 3.28 -2.04
N GLN A 54 -19.55 3.14 -2.45
CA GLN A 54 -19.10 1.98 -3.21
C GLN A 54 -18.59 0.89 -2.28
N ASP A 55 -18.79 -0.37 -2.68
CA ASP A 55 -18.26 -1.50 -1.93
C ASP A 55 -16.72 -1.51 -2.02
N ASN A 56 -16.07 -1.38 -0.88
CA ASN A 56 -14.62 -1.32 -0.72
C ASN A 56 -14.22 -1.92 0.63
N TRP A 57 -12.95 -2.34 0.78
CA TRP A 57 -12.50 -2.99 2.01
C TRP A 57 -12.51 -2.06 3.25
N LEU A 58 -12.39 -0.75 3.09
CA LEU A 58 -12.49 0.22 4.18
C LEU A 58 -13.92 0.24 4.75
N ALA A 59 -14.92 0.40 3.86
CA ALA A 59 -16.32 0.37 4.25
C ALA A 59 -16.69 -0.95 4.94
N GLN A 60 -16.13 -2.06 4.49
CA GLN A 60 -16.36 -3.37 5.10
C GLN A 60 -15.76 -3.48 6.50
N ILE A 61 -14.60 -2.87 6.77
CA ILE A 61 -14.04 -2.77 8.13
C ILE A 61 -14.97 -1.92 9.02
N VAL A 62 -15.39 -0.75 8.55
CA VAL A 62 -16.28 0.14 9.30
C VAL A 62 -17.62 -0.52 9.59
N ASN A 63 -18.20 -1.22 8.61
CA ASN A 63 -19.49 -1.91 8.75
C ASN A 63 -19.45 -3.05 9.79
N ARG A 64 -18.28 -3.59 10.11
CA ARG A 64 -18.11 -4.54 11.22
C ARG A 64 -17.63 -3.88 12.52
N GLU A 65 -17.84 -2.56 12.65
CA GLU A 65 -17.45 -1.74 13.80
C GLU A 65 -15.93 -1.61 14.00
N GLY A 66 -15.13 -1.98 12.99
CA GLY A 66 -13.69 -1.79 12.98
C GLY A 66 -13.34 -0.31 12.80
N LYS A 67 -12.25 0.12 13.44
CA LYS A 67 -11.79 1.51 13.40
C LYS A 67 -10.67 1.68 12.39
N LEU A 68 -10.75 2.77 11.64
CA LEU A 68 -9.74 3.19 10.68
C LEU A 68 -9.09 4.49 11.13
N VAL A 69 -7.79 4.62 10.89
CA VAL A 69 -7.06 5.87 11.07
C VAL A 69 -6.29 6.22 9.79
N MET A 70 -6.18 7.52 9.47
CA MET A 70 -5.55 7.99 8.23
C MET A 70 -4.73 9.25 8.47
N TYR A 71 -3.52 9.27 7.92
CA TYR A 71 -2.58 10.39 8.00
C TYR A 71 -1.92 10.59 6.63
N GLY A 72 -1.89 11.83 6.16
CA GLY A 72 -1.27 12.22 4.89
C GLY A 72 -2.27 12.74 3.86
N ASP A 73 -2.05 12.46 2.59
CA ASP A 73 -2.77 13.05 1.47
C ASP A 73 -4.29 13.14 1.72
N ASP A 74 -4.82 14.35 1.63
CA ASP A 74 -6.23 14.67 1.88
C ASP A 74 -7.20 14.01 0.89
N THR A 75 -6.71 13.45 -0.22
CA THR A 75 -7.47 12.64 -1.16
C THR A 75 -8.24 11.52 -0.46
N TRP A 76 -7.65 10.91 0.57
CA TRP A 76 -8.33 9.87 1.35
C TRP A 76 -9.54 10.40 2.09
N ALA A 77 -9.42 11.54 2.76
CA ALA A 77 -10.54 12.14 3.49
C ALA A 77 -11.67 12.59 2.56
N ARG A 78 -11.32 13.05 1.37
CA ARG A 78 -12.30 13.43 0.30
C ARG A 78 -13.01 12.22 -0.28
N LEU A 79 -12.29 11.13 -0.56
CA LEU A 79 -12.88 9.91 -1.12
C LEU A 79 -13.71 9.12 -0.11
N PHE A 80 -13.34 9.15 1.16
CA PHE A 80 -13.96 8.37 2.23
C PHE A 80 -14.40 9.24 3.43
N PRO A 81 -15.30 10.21 3.19
CA PRO A 81 -15.75 11.11 4.24
C PRO A 81 -16.40 10.34 5.41
N GLY A 82 -16.00 10.68 6.63
CA GLY A 82 -16.56 10.10 7.85
C GLY A 82 -16.15 8.66 8.17
N MET A 83 -15.27 8.03 7.39
CA MET A 83 -14.84 6.65 7.64
C MET A 83 -13.70 6.53 8.67
N PHE A 84 -12.95 7.59 8.88
CA PHE A 84 -11.78 7.55 9.77
C PHE A 84 -12.12 8.03 11.17
N THR A 85 -11.86 7.19 12.16
CA THR A 85 -12.05 7.53 13.59
C THR A 85 -11.07 8.62 14.02
N ARG A 86 -9.87 8.60 13.48
CA ARG A 86 -8.84 9.64 13.63
C ARG A 86 -8.20 9.89 12.28
N SER A 87 -8.01 11.14 11.94
CA SER A 87 -7.33 11.53 10.70
C SER A 87 -6.64 12.88 10.84
N ASP A 88 -5.57 13.05 10.08
CA ASP A 88 -4.88 14.33 9.92
C ASP A 88 -4.48 14.46 8.44
N PRO A 89 -5.42 14.98 7.61
CA PRO A 89 -5.18 15.11 6.18
C PRO A 89 -4.18 16.23 5.89
N THR A 90 -3.28 15.96 4.95
CA THR A 90 -2.25 16.89 4.49
C THR A 90 -2.49 17.23 3.03
N SER A 91 -2.48 18.53 2.71
CA SER A 91 -2.67 18.98 1.33
C SER A 91 -1.48 18.65 0.44
N SER A 92 -1.76 18.10 -0.75
CA SER A 92 -0.77 17.85 -1.81
C SER A 92 -0.48 19.07 -2.70
N PHE A 93 -1.11 20.22 -2.43
CA PHE A 93 -1.08 21.39 -3.31
C PHE A 93 0.33 22.01 -3.46
N PHE A 94 1.13 22.02 -2.41
CA PHE A 94 2.45 22.63 -2.39
C PHE A 94 3.56 21.62 -2.72
N VAL A 95 3.74 21.30 -3.99
CA VAL A 95 4.80 20.38 -4.47
C VAL A 95 6.24 20.83 -4.16
N SER A 96 6.45 22.04 -3.67
CA SER A 96 7.76 22.51 -3.19
C SER A 96 8.06 22.16 -1.75
N ASP A 97 7.07 21.64 -1.02
CA ASP A 97 7.24 21.14 0.33
C ASP A 97 7.58 19.64 0.27
N PHE A 98 8.80 19.31 0.64
CA PHE A 98 9.31 17.93 0.67
C PHE A 98 9.36 17.35 2.09
N THR A 99 9.08 18.16 3.10
CA THR A 99 9.39 17.84 4.49
C THR A 99 8.18 17.89 5.39
N GLU A 100 7.46 19.02 5.44
CA GLU A 100 6.34 19.20 6.37
C GLU A 100 5.16 18.28 6.07
N VAL A 101 4.88 18.03 4.78
CA VAL A 101 3.85 17.06 4.36
C VAL A 101 4.12 15.67 4.93
N ASP A 102 5.39 15.25 4.97
CA ASP A 102 5.79 13.95 5.50
C ASP A 102 5.93 13.96 7.04
N ASN A 103 6.42 15.06 7.62
CA ASN A 103 6.46 15.24 9.07
C ASN A 103 5.05 15.18 9.69
N ASN A 104 4.07 15.75 9.00
CA ASN A 104 2.67 15.71 9.42
C ASN A 104 2.12 14.28 9.48
N VAL A 105 2.61 13.36 8.69
CA VAL A 105 2.30 11.93 8.78
C VAL A 105 3.11 11.26 9.88
N THR A 106 4.43 11.47 9.86
CA THR A 106 5.39 10.77 10.70
C THR A 106 5.17 11.02 12.20
N ARG A 107 4.69 12.20 12.60
CA ARG A 107 4.41 12.56 14.00
C ARG A 107 3.37 11.65 14.67
N HIS A 108 2.50 11.00 13.90
CA HIS A 108 1.43 10.14 14.42
C HIS A 108 1.87 8.69 14.63
N ILE A 109 2.97 8.26 14.02
CA ILE A 109 3.40 6.85 14.00
C ILE A 109 3.49 6.26 15.40
N ASP A 110 4.30 6.85 16.28
CA ASP A 110 4.55 6.26 17.60
C ASP A 110 3.29 6.20 18.46
N GLY A 111 2.48 7.26 18.38
CA GLY A 111 1.20 7.31 19.10
C GLY A 111 0.25 6.21 18.65
N GLU A 112 0.11 6.00 17.35
CA GLU A 112 -0.77 4.97 16.79
C GLU A 112 -0.22 3.56 17.00
N LEU A 113 1.08 3.35 16.86
CA LEU A 113 1.70 2.04 17.13
C LEU A 113 1.63 1.63 18.61
N GLN A 114 1.40 2.58 19.56
CA GLN A 114 1.12 2.26 20.96
C GLN A 114 -0.34 1.88 21.21
N ARG A 115 -1.23 2.28 20.33
CA ARG A 115 -2.67 2.02 20.44
C ARG A 115 -3.00 0.65 19.86
N GLY A 116 -3.90 -0.09 20.49
CA GLY A 116 -4.41 -1.37 19.97
C GLY A 116 -5.89 -1.27 19.56
N ASP A 117 -6.37 -0.07 19.25
CA ASP A 117 -7.81 0.22 19.10
C ASP A 117 -8.25 0.46 17.64
N TRP A 118 -7.39 0.21 16.65
CA TRP A 118 -7.69 0.31 15.23
C TRP A 118 -7.45 -1.01 14.50
N GLU A 119 -8.18 -1.23 13.40
CA GLU A 119 -8.00 -2.38 12.50
C GLU A 119 -7.27 -2.03 11.22
N GLY A 120 -7.32 -0.77 10.79
CA GLY A 120 -6.61 -0.28 9.62
C GLY A 120 -5.98 1.08 9.87
N MET A 121 -4.70 1.21 9.51
CA MET A 121 -3.96 2.47 9.53
C MET A 121 -3.43 2.76 8.12
N ILE A 122 -3.78 3.92 7.60
CA ILE A 122 -3.37 4.40 6.29
C ILE A 122 -2.44 5.59 6.50
N MET A 123 -1.28 5.55 5.87
CA MET A 123 -0.31 6.62 5.84
C MET A 123 0.04 6.90 4.39
N HIS A 124 -0.17 8.13 3.93
CA HIS A 124 0.10 8.53 2.57
C HIS A 124 1.11 9.67 2.55
N TYR A 125 2.33 9.36 2.18
CA TYR A 125 3.47 10.26 2.08
C TYR A 125 3.53 10.90 0.70
N LEU A 126 3.88 12.18 0.65
CA LEU A 126 3.91 12.98 -0.57
C LEU A 126 5.32 13.43 -0.97
N GLY A 127 6.29 13.42 -0.04
CA GLY A 127 7.60 14.04 -0.25
C GLY A 127 8.39 13.46 -1.42
N VAL A 128 8.30 12.15 -1.67
CA VAL A 128 8.98 11.50 -2.81
C VAL A 128 8.38 11.98 -4.14
N ASP A 129 7.06 12.06 -4.23
CA ASP A 129 6.34 12.55 -5.40
C ASP A 129 6.65 14.04 -5.64
N HIS A 130 6.57 14.87 -4.62
CA HIS A 130 6.88 16.30 -4.69
C HIS A 130 8.30 16.57 -5.17
N ILE A 131 9.30 15.79 -4.68
CA ILE A 131 10.68 15.90 -5.18
C ILE A 131 10.73 15.53 -6.66
N GLY A 132 10.05 14.48 -7.06
CA GLY A 132 9.98 14.05 -8.45
C GLY A 132 9.46 15.16 -9.36
N HIS A 133 8.33 15.75 -9.01
CA HIS A 133 7.72 16.85 -9.77
C HIS A 133 8.58 18.10 -9.83
N LYS A 134 9.20 18.47 -8.72
CA LYS A 134 9.92 19.76 -8.61
C LYS A 134 11.35 19.71 -9.09
N ALA A 135 12.04 18.62 -8.85
CA ALA A 135 13.49 18.49 -9.04
C ALA A 135 13.88 17.30 -9.93
N GLY A 136 12.92 16.47 -10.32
CA GLY A 136 13.12 15.27 -11.09
C GLY A 136 13.46 14.04 -10.22
N PRO A 137 13.12 12.83 -10.71
CA PRO A 137 13.31 11.59 -9.96
C PRO A 137 14.80 11.23 -9.74
N LYS A 138 15.70 11.82 -10.51
CA LYS A 138 17.17 11.63 -10.39
C LYS A 138 17.86 12.75 -9.61
N SER A 139 17.09 13.61 -8.94
CA SER A 139 17.66 14.74 -8.19
C SER A 139 18.47 14.29 -6.96
N PRO A 140 19.40 15.12 -6.49
CA PRO A 140 20.14 14.84 -5.25
C PRO A 140 19.27 14.68 -4.01
N ASN A 141 18.05 15.24 -4.03
CA ASN A 141 17.10 15.15 -2.92
C ASN A 141 16.37 13.80 -2.83
N MET A 142 16.35 13.03 -3.92
CA MET A 142 15.59 11.79 -3.99
C MET A 142 16.14 10.71 -3.07
N VAL A 143 17.45 10.44 -3.14
CA VAL A 143 18.05 9.37 -2.32
C VAL A 143 17.92 9.63 -0.82
N PRO A 144 18.23 10.83 -0.29
CA PRO A 144 18.00 11.14 1.12
C PRO A 144 16.53 10.94 1.55
N LYS A 145 15.57 11.33 0.72
CA LYS A 145 14.13 11.16 1.01
C LYS A 145 13.75 9.67 1.03
N GLN A 146 14.26 8.88 0.10
CA GLN A 146 14.04 7.43 0.10
C GLN A 146 14.63 6.76 1.36
N GLN A 147 15.80 7.21 1.82
CA GLN A 147 16.39 6.74 3.07
C GLN A 147 15.57 7.12 4.31
N GLU A 148 14.98 8.31 4.31
CA GLU A 148 14.03 8.74 5.34
C GLU A 148 12.81 7.81 5.38
N MET A 149 12.21 7.54 4.21
CA MET A 149 11.07 6.62 4.08
C MET A 149 11.42 5.20 4.53
N ASP A 150 12.62 4.72 4.20
CA ASP A 150 13.13 3.43 4.67
C ASP A 150 13.24 3.36 6.20
N GLY A 151 13.70 4.44 6.83
CA GLY A 151 13.73 4.58 8.28
C GLY A 151 12.32 4.45 8.90
N ILE A 152 11.30 5.02 8.25
CA ILE A 152 9.91 4.91 8.67
C ILE A 152 9.40 3.47 8.53
N VAL A 153 9.66 2.83 7.41
CA VAL A 153 9.31 1.42 7.17
C VAL A 153 9.95 0.53 8.24
N LYS A 154 11.24 0.74 8.53
CA LYS A 154 11.95 0.00 9.57
C LYS A 154 11.30 0.21 10.94
N ARG A 155 10.99 1.45 11.32
CA ARG A 155 10.34 1.79 12.59
C ARG A 155 9.00 1.09 12.78
N ILE A 156 8.14 1.11 11.76
CA ILE A 156 6.83 0.44 11.79
C ILE A 156 7.03 -1.07 11.90
N PHE A 157 7.90 -1.65 11.09
CA PHE A 157 8.12 -3.10 11.09
C PHE A 157 8.72 -3.60 12.43
N THR A 158 9.65 -2.85 13.02
CA THR A 158 10.19 -3.15 14.35
C THR A 158 9.07 -3.17 15.41
N ALA A 159 8.16 -2.19 15.38
CA ALA A 159 7.02 -2.21 16.29
C ALA A 159 6.10 -3.42 16.09
N ILE A 160 5.92 -3.88 14.85
CA ILE A 160 5.15 -5.10 14.56
C ILE A 160 5.84 -6.36 15.15
N GLU A 161 7.16 -6.40 15.18
CA GLU A 161 7.92 -7.49 15.76
C GLU A 161 7.88 -7.48 17.29
N GLU A 162 7.93 -6.31 17.91
CA GLU A 162 8.10 -6.16 19.35
C GLU A 162 6.78 -6.08 20.13
N LYS A 163 5.71 -5.54 19.52
CA LYS A 163 4.46 -5.28 20.23
C LYS A 163 3.46 -6.43 20.07
N GLU A 164 3.01 -6.97 21.20
CA GLU A 164 2.10 -8.13 21.24
C GLU A 164 0.79 -7.90 20.47
N HIS A 165 0.20 -6.70 20.57
CA HIS A 165 -1.04 -6.37 19.87
C HIS A 165 -0.86 -6.22 18.34
N LEU A 166 0.37 -6.00 17.85
CA LEU A 166 0.69 -5.90 16.42
C LEU A 166 1.25 -7.20 15.81
N LYS A 167 1.50 -8.24 16.60
CA LYS A 167 2.10 -9.50 16.11
C LYS A 167 1.36 -10.16 14.94
N ASN A 168 0.08 -9.84 14.76
CA ASN A 168 -0.77 -10.30 13.67
C ASN A 168 -0.96 -9.26 12.57
N ALA A 169 -0.29 -8.12 12.64
CA ALA A 169 -0.42 -7.09 11.64
C ALA A 169 0.21 -7.52 10.31
N LEU A 170 -0.44 -7.11 9.24
CA LEU A 170 0.10 -7.10 7.89
C LEU A 170 0.47 -5.66 7.55
N PHE A 171 1.72 -5.44 7.21
CA PHE A 171 2.21 -4.16 6.72
C PHE A 171 2.31 -4.21 5.20
N VAL A 172 1.66 -3.28 4.51
CA VAL A 172 1.69 -3.16 3.05
C VAL A 172 2.31 -1.82 2.68
N LEU A 173 3.42 -1.86 1.96
CA LEU A 173 4.03 -0.71 1.33
C LEU A 173 3.64 -0.73 -0.15
N ALA A 174 2.97 0.30 -0.63
CA ALA A 174 2.49 0.39 -2.00
C ALA A 174 2.73 1.78 -2.58
N GLY A 175 3.25 1.84 -3.80
CA GLY A 175 3.11 3.03 -4.63
C GLY A 175 1.72 3.03 -5.26
N ASP A 176 1.06 4.17 -5.25
CA ASP A 176 -0.20 4.35 -5.99
C ASP A 176 0.06 4.44 -7.50
N HIS A 177 1.14 5.08 -7.90
CA HIS A 177 1.71 5.10 -9.24
C HIS A 177 3.23 5.24 -9.18
N GLY A 178 3.87 5.20 -10.31
CA GLY A 178 5.28 5.55 -10.47
C GLY A 178 5.41 6.93 -11.14
N MET A 179 6.57 7.20 -11.75
CA MET A 179 6.91 8.49 -12.35
C MET A 179 7.84 8.27 -13.55
N ASN A 180 7.71 9.10 -14.57
CA ASN A 180 8.62 9.09 -15.71
C ASN A 180 9.89 9.91 -15.43
N ASP A 181 10.87 9.84 -16.32
CA ASP A 181 12.16 10.53 -16.17
C ASP A 181 12.06 12.07 -16.14
N ALA A 182 10.96 12.62 -16.63
CA ALA A 182 10.69 14.07 -16.59
C ALA A 182 10.05 14.53 -15.26
N GLY A 183 9.79 13.61 -14.33
CA GLY A 183 9.14 13.93 -13.06
C GLY A 183 7.62 14.10 -13.17
N ASN A 184 7.00 13.46 -14.14
CA ASN A 184 5.55 13.49 -14.33
C ASN A 184 4.94 12.09 -14.21
N HIS A 185 3.64 12.06 -13.98
CA HIS A 185 2.81 10.87 -14.00
C HIS A 185 1.42 11.18 -14.59
N GLY A 186 0.55 10.18 -14.70
CA GLY A 186 -0.78 10.31 -15.30
C GLY A 186 -0.92 9.54 -16.62
N GLY A 187 0.20 9.20 -17.24
CA GLY A 187 0.27 8.48 -18.51
C GLY A 187 0.32 6.96 -18.35
N SER A 188 0.90 6.30 -19.37
CA SER A 188 1.03 4.85 -19.47
C SER A 188 2.48 4.39 -19.68
N GLY A 189 3.44 5.29 -19.46
CA GLY A 189 4.86 4.92 -19.56
C GLY A 189 5.27 3.88 -18.51
N PRO A 190 6.25 3.00 -18.81
CA PRO A 190 6.66 1.95 -17.86
C PRO A 190 7.04 2.47 -16.48
N GLY A 191 7.74 3.62 -16.39
CA GLY A 191 8.08 4.24 -15.12
C GLY A 191 6.87 4.70 -14.32
N GLU A 192 5.77 5.06 -14.96
CA GLU A 192 4.53 5.50 -14.33
C GLU A 192 3.66 4.34 -13.88
N THR A 193 3.67 3.24 -14.65
CA THR A 193 2.77 2.09 -14.45
C THR A 193 3.38 0.98 -13.60
N SER A 194 4.62 1.11 -13.11
CA SER A 194 5.33 0.06 -12.37
C SER A 194 5.70 0.47 -10.94
N PRO A 195 4.75 0.90 -10.08
CA PRO A 195 5.06 1.18 -8.68
C PRO A 195 5.43 -0.07 -7.90
N ALA A 196 6.16 0.12 -6.80
CA ALA A 196 6.52 -0.93 -5.88
C ALA A 196 5.33 -1.39 -5.03
N LEU A 197 5.31 -2.68 -4.71
CA LEU A 197 4.38 -3.27 -3.76
C LEU A 197 5.13 -4.27 -2.88
N VAL A 198 5.08 -4.09 -1.57
CA VAL A 198 5.74 -5.01 -0.63
C VAL A 198 4.79 -5.37 0.50
N PHE A 199 4.55 -6.65 0.68
CA PHE A 199 3.83 -7.17 1.84
C PHE A 199 4.83 -7.63 2.90
N MET A 200 4.63 -7.20 4.15
CA MET A 200 5.56 -7.46 5.24
C MET A 200 4.84 -8.00 6.46
N SER A 201 5.34 -9.09 7.02
CA SER A 201 4.90 -9.65 8.29
C SER A 201 5.97 -10.61 8.83
N PRO A 202 6.23 -10.63 10.15
CA PRO A 202 7.10 -11.64 10.75
C PRO A 202 6.62 -13.07 10.50
N LYS A 203 5.32 -13.26 10.26
CA LYS A 203 4.72 -14.56 9.97
C LYS A 203 5.20 -15.19 8.67
N PHE A 204 5.65 -14.39 7.70
CA PHE A 204 6.11 -14.88 6.41
C PHE A 204 7.41 -15.70 6.52
N ARG A 205 8.27 -15.44 7.51
CA ARG A 205 9.54 -16.16 7.72
C ARG A 205 9.42 -17.68 7.78
N LYS A 206 8.26 -18.19 8.20
CA LYS A 206 8.01 -19.63 8.31
C LYS A 206 7.70 -20.31 6.98
N SER A 207 7.30 -19.56 6.00
CA SER A 207 6.75 -20.07 4.74
C SER A 207 7.48 -19.58 3.50
N PHE A 208 8.35 -18.58 3.65
CA PHE A 208 9.08 -17.96 2.56
C PHE A 208 10.59 -17.93 2.85
N SER A 209 11.37 -18.44 1.91
CA SER A 209 12.82 -18.52 2.05
C SER A 209 13.57 -17.21 1.81
N GLY A 210 12.83 -16.14 1.51
CA GLY A 210 13.42 -14.89 1.07
C GLY A 210 13.75 -14.88 -0.43
N THR A 211 14.23 -13.75 -0.91
CA THR A 211 14.71 -13.59 -2.27
C THR A 211 15.94 -12.67 -2.28
N LYS A 212 16.71 -12.73 -3.36
CA LYS A 212 17.87 -11.85 -3.52
C LYS A 212 17.41 -10.39 -3.53
N CYS A 213 18.15 -9.54 -2.84
CA CYS A 213 17.83 -8.13 -2.75
C CYS A 213 19.12 -7.29 -2.80
N PRO A 214 19.23 -6.27 -3.67
CA PRO A 214 18.24 -5.98 -4.71
C PRO A 214 18.12 -7.13 -5.72
N ALA A 215 16.97 -7.25 -6.37
CA ALA A 215 16.78 -8.20 -7.45
C ALA A 215 17.69 -7.85 -8.64
N GLU A 216 18.07 -8.85 -9.43
CA GLU A 216 18.76 -8.59 -10.67
C GLU A 216 17.78 -7.97 -11.67
N PHE A 217 18.19 -6.89 -12.30
CA PHE A 217 17.44 -6.27 -13.37
C PHE A 217 17.27 -7.25 -14.54
N ARG A 218 16.06 -7.40 -15.03
CA ARG A 218 15.74 -8.28 -16.15
C ARG A 218 15.31 -7.49 -17.38
N GLU A 219 14.31 -6.65 -17.20
CA GLU A 219 13.78 -5.75 -18.22
C GLU A 219 13.48 -4.39 -17.58
N GLU A 220 13.15 -3.40 -18.37
CA GLU A 220 12.87 -2.07 -17.86
C GLU A 220 11.70 -2.13 -16.83
N PHE A 221 11.98 -1.71 -15.58
CA PHE A 221 11.07 -1.73 -14.44
C PHE A 221 10.58 -3.12 -13.96
N ASP A 222 11.10 -4.23 -14.53
CA ASP A 222 10.76 -5.59 -14.09
C ASP A 222 11.83 -6.16 -13.14
N TYR A 223 11.73 -5.80 -11.85
CA TYR A 223 12.66 -6.25 -10.81
C TYR A 223 12.14 -7.46 -10.04
N TYR A 224 10.82 -7.58 -9.88
CA TYR A 224 10.13 -8.62 -9.13
C TYR A 224 8.92 -9.14 -9.90
N THR A 225 8.28 -10.17 -9.37
CA THR A 225 7.05 -10.70 -9.96
C THR A 225 6.02 -9.60 -10.14
N THR A 226 5.52 -9.44 -11.34
CA THR A 226 4.48 -8.45 -11.66
C THR A 226 3.10 -8.98 -11.26
N VAL A 227 2.33 -8.13 -10.60
CA VAL A 227 0.91 -8.33 -10.27
C VAL A 227 0.13 -7.09 -10.67
N GLU A 228 -1.16 -7.21 -10.87
CA GLU A 228 -2.01 -6.04 -11.05
C GLU A 228 -2.21 -5.31 -9.71
N GLN A 229 -2.26 -3.99 -9.72
CA GLN A 229 -2.49 -3.22 -8.49
C GLN A 229 -3.84 -3.57 -7.85
N ASN A 230 -4.83 -3.93 -8.68
CA ASN A 230 -6.15 -4.37 -8.23
C ASN A 230 -6.13 -5.71 -7.47
N ASP A 231 -5.09 -6.54 -7.66
CA ASP A 231 -4.93 -7.83 -6.98
C ASP A 231 -4.70 -7.68 -5.47
N VAL A 232 -4.30 -6.49 -5.04
CA VAL A 232 -4.16 -6.13 -3.63
C VAL A 232 -5.49 -6.32 -2.90
N VAL A 233 -6.60 -5.91 -3.52
CA VAL A 233 -7.92 -5.88 -2.86
C VAL A 233 -8.45 -7.26 -2.49
N PRO A 234 -8.58 -8.23 -3.40
CA PRO A 234 -9.05 -9.57 -3.02
C PRO A 234 -8.04 -10.28 -2.13
N SER A 235 -6.75 -9.98 -2.25
CA SER A 235 -5.71 -10.54 -1.39
C SER A 235 -5.83 -10.02 0.05
N LEU A 236 -6.03 -8.71 0.25
CA LEU A 236 -6.31 -8.12 1.56
C LEU A 236 -7.64 -8.63 2.13
N ALA A 237 -8.69 -8.67 1.32
CA ALA A 237 -9.99 -9.18 1.75
C ALA A 237 -9.86 -10.61 2.31
N ALA A 238 -9.15 -11.49 1.60
CA ALA A 238 -8.92 -12.86 2.07
C ALA A 238 -8.12 -12.91 3.38
N LEU A 239 -7.07 -12.09 3.53
CA LEU A 239 -6.22 -12.06 4.72
C LEU A 239 -6.93 -11.44 5.93
N LEU A 240 -7.86 -10.50 5.71
CA LEU A 240 -8.63 -9.84 6.75
C LEU A 240 -9.96 -10.52 7.08
N GLY A 241 -10.33 -11.57 6.33
CA GLY A 241 -11.63 -12.21 6.47
C GLY A 241 -12.80 -11.30 6.05
N LEU A 242 -12.56 -10.45 5.06
CA LEU A 242 -13.57 -9.58 4.45
C LEU A 242 -14.12 -10.23 3.17
N PRO A 243 -15.35 -9.90 2.77
CA PRO A 243 -15.82 -10.24 1.44
C PRO A 243 -15.02 -9.48 0.37
N VAL A 244 -14.86 -10.09 -0.78
CA VAL A 244 -14.27 -9.40 -1.94
C VAL A 244 -15.26 -8.34 -2.43
N PRO A 245 -14.86 -7.08 -2.61
CA PRO A 245 -15.75 -6.03 -3.11
C PRO A 245 -16.39 -6.37 -4.45
N ARG A 246 -17.65 -5.97 -4.65
CA ARG A 246 -18.50 -6.37 -5.80
C ARG A 246 -17.91 -6.02 -7.15
N ASN A 247 -17.23 -4.88 -7.24
CA ASN A 247 -16.67 -4.39 -8.50
C ASN A 247 -15.18 -4.76 -8.69
N ASN A 248 -14.69 -5.68 -7.86
CA ASN A 248 -13.31 -6.13 -7.95
C ASN A 248 -13.07 -6.90 -9.25
N LEU A 249 -12.01 -6.53 -9.95
CA LEU A 249 -11.50 -7.21 -11.15
C LEU A 249 -10.12 -7.86 -10.92
N GLY A 250 -9.52 -7.60 -9.75
CA GLY A 250 -8.27 -8.22 -9.36
C GLY A 250 -8.43 -9.69 -8.98
N VAL A 251 -7.33 -10.40 -8.93
CA VAL A 251 -7.24 -11.81 -8.53
C VAL A 251 -6.41 -11.96 -7.25
N LEU A 252 -6.59 -13.08 -6.56
CA LEU A 252 -5.78 -13.38 -5.38
C LEU A 252 -4.32 -13.58 -5.76
N ILE A 253 -3.40 -12.98 -5.03
CA ILE A 253 -1.96 -13.20 -5.19
C ILE A 253 -1.59 -14.53 -4.52
N PRO A 254 -1.30 -15.61 -5.29
CA PRO A 254 -1.18 -16.96 -4.72
C PRO A 254 -0.02 -17.11 -3.73
N SER A 255 1.06 -16.35 -3.90
CA SER A 255 2.21 -16.38 -3.01
C SER A 255 1.88 -15.88 -1.61
N LEU A 256 1.02 -14.85 -1.48
CA LEU A 256 0.57 -14.36 -0.18
C LEU A 256 -0.29 -15.40 0.55
N LEU A 257 -1.18 -16.07 -0.16
CA LEU A 257 -2.06 -17.08 0.43
C LEU A 257 -1.30 -18.29 0.96
N ARG A 258 -0.23 -18.71 0.28
CA ARG A 258 0.61 -19.83 0.74
C ARG A 258 1.32 -19.54 2.06
N MET A 259 1.54 -18.28 2.37
CA MET A 259 2.32 -17.85 3.53
C MET A 259 1.51 -17.64 4.79
N TRP A 260 0.20 -17.47 4.67
CA TRP A 260 -0.67 -17.27 5.82
C TRP A 260 -1.06 -18.60 6.48
N ASN A 261 -0.05 -19.42 6.80
CA ASN A 261 -0.13 -20.63 7.61
C ASN A 261 -1.25 -21.63 7.30
N GLY A 262 -0.95 -22.69 6.56
CA GLY A 262 -1.65 -23.99 6.73
C GLY A 262 -3.17 -24.04 6.49
N MET A 263 -3.84 -22.93 6.54
CA MET A 263 -5.30 -22.84 6.40
C MET A 263 -5.77 -23.29 5.01
N PHE A 264 -4.89 -23.21 4.01
CA PHE A 264 -5.19 -23.64 2.64
C PHE A 264 -4.68 -25.04 2.28
N ARG A 265 -3.93 -25.72 3.16
CA ARG A 265 -3.42 -27.07 2.89
C ARG A 265 -4.49 -28.16 2.99
N ALA A 266 -5.58 -27.92 3.68
CA ALA A 266 -6.50 -29.00 4.06
C ALA A 266 -7.73 -29.18 3.18
N GLN A 267 -8.13 -28.22 2.35
CA GLN A 267 -9.31 -28.41 1.48
C GLN A 267 -9.17 -27.66 0.17
N GLY A 268 -9.17 -28.40 -0.91
CA GLY A 268 -8.94 -27.89 -2.26
C GLY A 268 -9.75 -26.64 -2.62
N MET A 269 -9.15 -25.80 -3.43
CA MET A 269 -9.60 -24.48 -3.89
C MET A 269 -11.08 -24.36 -4.33
N ARG A 270 -11.78 -25.49 -4.53
CA ARG A 270 -13.19 -25.54 -4.94
C ARG A 270 -14.22 -25.24 -3.85
N ARG A 271 -13.80 -25.12 -2.58
CA ARG A 271 -14.71 -24.82 -1.45
C ARG A 271 -14.56 -23.39 -0.89
N LEU A 272 -13.70 -22.59 -1.46
CA LEU A 272 -13.39 -21.23 -0.97
C LEU A 272 -14.56 -20.23 -1.08
N VAL A 273 -15.52 -20.45 -1.97
CA VAL A 273 -16.60 -19.47 -2.21
C VAL A 273 -17.80 -19.64 -1.28
N GLY A 274 -17.96 -20.76 -0.58
CA GLY A 274 -19.22 -21.06 0.13
C GLY A 274 -19.16 -21.29 1.62
N LYS A 275 -17.98 -21.54 2.22
CA LYS A 275 -17.88 -21.98 3.63
C LYS A 275 -17.02 -21.12 4.57
N TYR A 276 -16.33 -20.11 4.06
CA TYR A 276 -15.38 -19.33 4.86
C TYR A 276 -15.95 -18.12 5.59
N TRP A 277 -17.24 -17.84 5.45
CA TRP A 277 -17.91 -16.76 6.17
C TRP A 277 -17.94 -16.90 7.71
N GLY A 278 -17.64 -18.09 8.22
CA GLY A 278 -17.78 -18.39 9.66
C GLY A 278 -16.48 -18.59 10.44
N MET A 279 -15.32 -18.67 9.81
CA MET A 279 -14.11 -19.17 10.47
C MET A 279 -12.91 -18.22 10.61
N ILE A 280 -12.96 -17.03 10.02
CA ILE A 280 -11.86 -16.08 10.16
C ILE A 280 -12.24 -14.97 11.15
N LYS A 281 -12.34 -15.32 12.42
CA LYS A 281 -12.13 -14.38 13.53
C LYS A 281 -10.63 -14.36 13.84
N SER A 282 -9.79 -13.91 12.95
CA SER A 282 -8.45 -13.51 13.29
C SER A 282 -8.44 -11.98 13.32
N SER A 283 -8.37 -11.43 14.50
CA SER A 283 -8.07 -10.03 14.75
C SER A 283 -6.68 -9.69 14.20
N GLY A 284 -6.58 -9.39 12.92
CA GLY A 284 -5.39 -8.87 12.29
C GLY A 284 -5.60 -7.41 11.94
N SER A 285 -4.68 -6.54 12.34
CA SER A 285 -4.66 -5.13 11.91
C SER A 285 -3.87 -4.98 10.63
N VAL A 286 -4.29 -4.07 9.75
CA VAL A 286 -3.57 -3.72 8.53
C VAL A 286 -2.97 -2.34 8.68
N ILE A 287 -1.67 -2.25 8.44
CA ILE A 287 -0.96 -0.98 8.26
C ILE A 287 -0.66 -0.86 6.78
N GLN A 288 -1.23 0.13 6.12
CA GLN A 288 -0.97 0.42 4.73
C GLN A 288 -0.26 1.75 4.61
N VAL A 289 0.94 1.73 4.04
CA VAL A 289 1.73 2.92 3.76
C VAL A 289 1.77 3.10 2.25
N PHE A 290 1.26 4.23 1.80
CA PHE A 290 1.32 4.65 0.41
C PHE A 290 2.50 5.59 0.24
N MET A 291 3.32 5.30 -0.74
CA MET A 291 4.41 6.17 -1.17
C MET A 291 4.48 6.08 -2.68
N THR A 292 4.56 7.20 -3.36
CA THR A 292 4.95 7.21 -4.76
C THR A 292 6.41 6.76 -4.84
N LEU A 293 6.64 5.50 -5.13
CA LEU A 293 7.98 4.94 -5.29
C LEU A 293 8.19 4.57 -6.75
N PRO A 294 8.90 5.41 -7.53
CA PRO A 294 9.42 4.95 -8.81
C PRO A 294 10.37 3.78 -8.56
N ILE A 295 10.20 2.69 -9.30
CA ILE A 295 11.13 1.56 -9.24
C ILE A 295 12.40 1.94 -9.99
N TYR A 296 13.34 2.58 -9.29
CA TYR A 296 14.75 2.57 -9.70
C TYR A 296 15.47 1.47 -8.90
N PRO A 297 16.59 0.90 -9.39
CA PRO A 297 17.38 -0.07 -8.63
C PRO A 297 17.83 0.45 -7.26
N SER A 298 17.94 1.77 -7.13
CA SER A 298 18.24 2.48 -5.88
C SER A 298 17.01 2.77 -5.02
N ALA A 299 15.78 2.51 -5.51
CA ALA A 299 14.53 2.88 -4.85
C ALA A 299 13.99 1.84 -3.86
N PHE A 300 14.53 0.61 -3.87
CA PHE A 300 14.29 -0.26 -2.73
C PHE A 300 15.15 0.24 -1.58
N PRO A 301 14.52 0.62 -0.46
CA PRO A 301 15.25 1.10 0.70
C PRO A 301 16.34 0.11 1.08
N ALA A 302 17.59 0.59 1.23
CA ALA A 302 18.75 -0.25 1.50
C ALA A 302 18.52 -1.20 2.69
N ASN A 303 17.75 -0.76 3.70
CA ASN A 303 17.48 -1.53 4.90
C ASN A 303 16.36 -2.57 4.77
N LEU A 304 15.49 -2.49 3.74
CA LEU A 304 14.61 -3.63 3.42
C LEU A 304 15.43 -4.85 3.00
N CYS A 305 16.61 -4.61 2.46
CA CYS A 305 17.52 -5.62 1.96
C CYS A 305 18.62 -5.99 2.96
N ASP A 306 19.09 -5.06 3.78
CA ASP A 306 20.27 -5.24 4.62
C ASP A 306 19.91 -5.59 6.07
N GLN A 307 19.62 -6.88 6.32
CA GLN A 307 19.69 -7.46 7.66
C GLN A 307 20.58 -8.71 7.63
N ARG A 308 21.82 -8.56 7.21
CA ARG A 308 22.90 -9.50 7.56
C ARG A 308 24.20 -8.73 7.67
N LYS A 309 24.40 -8.13 8.81
CA LYS A 309 25.70 -7.91 9.45
C LYS A 309 25.41 -7.81 10.94
N ASP A 310 25.35 -8.96 11.58
CA ASP A 310 26.01 -9.35 12.82
C ASP A 310 25.58 -10.76 13.19
#